data_a00b474674d42a787b8ce423d2c8d680
#
_entry.id   a00b474674d42a787b8ce423d2c8d680
#
_cell.length_a   1.000
_cell.length_b   1.000
_cell.length_c   1.000
_cell.angle_alpha   90.00
_cell.angle_beta   90.00
_cell.angle_gamma   90.00
#
_symmetry.space_group_name_H-M   'P 1'
#
loop_
_entity.id
_entity.type
_entity.pdbx_description
1 polymer ?
#
loop_
_entity_poly.entity_id
_entity_poly.type
_entity_poly.pdbx_seq_one_letter_code
_entity_poly.pdbx_strand_id
1 'polypeptide(L)'
;MITDKDLRYSDGKNLLQSRTELSIAKLLQYLNINYEYNPKIIINNKEYNIDFKVNNKFIEVIDNKEDLAKFNELKDKIDIFGIGSAINVGKQEELNQIFAFDNNTEYGSIFIEDPSLSFDYAHILPLVEKCSVLHGHTSSVMVEIIGSMKNNLVIDFSDAKRLVKEAISILDHKFFINKKYVIDENDEHYRVAFDGPQGRFDISIPKHTTYMLDGEATVENLSNEIIRLLMPKMPSNVDALGVYIYEGVSKGAHVISRLYKR
;
A
#
# COMPACT_ATOMS: atom_id res chain seq x y z
N MET A 1 23.57 -6.73 -6.75
CA MET A 1 22.70 -5.61 -6.35
C MET A 1 21.42 -5.75 -7.16
N ILE A 2 20.29 -5.94 -6.51
CA ILE A 2 18.97 -5.92 -7.17
C ILE A 2 18.70 -4.45 -7.49
N THR A 3 18.51 -4.12 -8.76
CA THR A 3 18.14 -2.78 -9.18
C THR A 3 16.62 -2.61 -9.08
N ASP A 4 16.11 -1.39 -8.96
CA ASP A 4 14.66 -1.12 -8.96
C ASP A 4 13.92 -1.72 -10.18
N LYS A 5 14.64 -2.02 -11.26
CA LYS A 5 14.12 -2.70 -12.46
C LYS A 5 13.73 -4.18 -12.22
N ASP A 6 14.23 -4.79 -11.14
CA ASP A 6 13.95 -6.19 -10.81
C ASP A 6 12.77 -6.36 -9.84
N LEU A 7 12.28 -5.25 -9.28
CA LEU A 7 11.11 -5.25 -8.41
C LEU A 7 9.83 -5.18 -9.26
N ARG A 8 9.05 -6.23 -9.20
CA ARG A 8 7.74 -6.29 -9.87
C ARG A 8 6.62 -6.31 -8.84
N TYR A 9 5.62 -5.50 -9.10
CA TYR A 9 4.45 -5.34 -8.27
C TYR A 9 3.27 -6.05 -8.92
N SER A 10 2.33 -6.61 -8.17
CA SER A 10 1.15 -7.26 -8.71
C SER A 10 -0.13 -6.56 -8.28
N ASP A 11 -0.99 -6.28 -9.24
CA ASP A 11 -2.35 -5.81 -9.00
C ASP A 11 -3.37 -6.97 -8.84
N GLY A 12 -2.88 -8.22 -8.86
CA GLY A 12 -3.69 -9.44 -8.84
C GLY A 12 -4.02 -10.00 -10.22
N LYS A 13 -3.77 -9.24 -11.30
CA LYS A 13 -3.96 -9.68 -12.70
C LYS A 13 -2.68 -9.51 -13.52
N ASN A 14 -1.93 -8.45 -13.27
CA ASN A 14 -0.74 -8.07 -14.02
C ASN A 14 0.49 -7.98 -13.12
N LEU A 15 1.68 -8.14 -13.70
CA LEU A 15 2.95 -7.79 -13.07
C LEU A 15 3.35 -6.40 -13.55
N LEU A 16 3.38 -5.46 -12.62
CA LEU A 16 3.63 -4.05 -12.86
C LEU A 16 5.11 -3.72 -12.64
N GLN A 17 5.61 -2.66 -13.23
CA GLN A 17 7.04 -2.34 -13.21
C GLN A 17 7.41 -1.37 -12.10
N SER A 18 6.45 -0.59 -11.59
CA SER A 18 6.71 0.40 -10.54
C SER A 18 5.61 0.45 -9.47
N ARG A 19 5.92 1.11 -8.34
CA ARG A 19 4.94 1.40 -7.28
C ARG A 19 3.86 2.36 -7.77
N THR A 20 4.23 3.33 -8.59
CA THR A 20 3.30 4.29 -9.16
C THR A 20 2.28 3.59 -10.04
N GLU A 21 2.74 2.66 -10.90
CA GLU A 21 1.84 1.81 -11.67
C GLU A 21 0.90 0.98 -10.79
N LEU A 22 1.42 0.38 -9.70
CA LEU A 22 0.60 -0.37 -8.77
C LEU A 22 -0.48 0.50 -8.12
N SER A 23 -0.14 1.72 -7.73
CA SER A 23 -1.10 2.65 -7.13
C SER A 23 -2.22 3.01 -8.10
N ILE A 24 -1.88 3.29 -9.35
CA ILE A 24 -2.85 3.57 -10.41
C ILE A 24 -3.74 2.35 -10.68
N ALA A 25 -3.15 1.15 -10.83
CA ALA A 25 -3.90 -0.07 -11.05
C ALA A 25 -4.89 -0.35 -9.90
N LYS A 26 -4.43 -0.19 -8.66
CA LYS A 26 -5.29 -0.38 -7.47
C LYS A 26 -6.39 0.67 -7.38
N LEU A 27 -6.11 1.91 -7.71
CA LEU A 27 -7.12 2.96 -7.77
C LEU A 27 -8.18 2.64 -8.83
N LEU A 28 -7.77 2.26 -10.04
CA LEU A 28 -8.70 1.86 -11.11
C LEU A 28 -9.58 0.67 -10.69
N GLN A 29 -8.99 -0.34 -10.05
CA GLN A 29 -9.73 -1.48 -9.51
C GLN A 29 -10.72 -1.07 -8.41
N TYR A 30 -10.25 -0.23 -7.47
CA TYR A 30 -11.09 0.29 -6.40
C TYR A 30 -12.32 1.02 -6.93
N LEU A 31 -12.14 1.77 -8.02
CA LEU A 31 -13.18 2.54 -8.66
C LEU A 31 -14.03 1.72 -9.65
N ASN A 32 -13.73 0.42 -9.78
CA ASN A 32 -14.35 -0.50 -10.72
C ASN A 32 -14.25 -0.06 -12.18
N ILE A 33 -13.12 0.57 -12.53
CA ILE A 33 -12.79 1.00 -13.90
C ILE A 33 -11.99 -0.10 -14.58
N ASN A 34 -12.46 -0.54 -15.75
CA ASN A 34 -11.71 -1.50 -16.56
C ASN A 34 -10.52 -0.81 -17.24
N TYR A 35 -9.39 -1.49 -17.22
CA TYR A 35 -8.18 -1.04 -17.89
C TYR A 35 -7.43 -2.21 -18.53
N GLU A 36 -6.63 -1.89 -19.54
CA GLU A 36 -5.62 -2.75 -20.15
C GLU A 36 -4.24 -2.27 -19.68
N TYR A 37 -3.43 -3.19 -19.18
CA TYR A 37 -2.05 -2.90 -18.77
C TYR A 37 -1.08 -3.22 -19.91
N ASN A 38 -0.12 -2.33 -20.13
CA ASN A 38 0.94 -2.42 -21.13
C ASN A 38 0.44 -2.64 -22.58
N PRO A 39 -0.60 -1.88 -23.04
CA PRO A 39 -1.06 -1.97 -24.41
C PRO A 39 0.04 -1.56 -25.39
N LYS A 40 0.09 -2.27 -26.53
CA LYS A 40 0.97 -1.94 -27.63
C LYS A 40 0.24 -1.07 -28.66
N ILE A 41 0.85 0.02 -29.05
CA ILE A 41 0.35 0.90 -30.11
C ILE A 41 1.41 1.13 -31.17
N ILE A 42 0.98 1.36 -32.42
CA ILE A 42 1.87 1.68 -33.52
C ILE A 42 1.56 3.08 -34.03
N ILE A 43 2.55 3.96 -34.00
CA ILE A 43 2.44 5.33 -34.52
C ILE A 43 3.61 5.56 -35.45
N ASN A 44 3.32 5.95 -36.71
CA ASN A 44 4.35 6.19 -37.75
C ASN A 44 5.34 5.04 -37.89
N ASN A 45 4.85 3.80 -37.93
CA ASN A 45 5.63 2.55 -38.04
C ASN A 45 6.59 2.29 -36.85
N LYS A 46 6.42 2.97 -35.73
CA LYS A 46 7.16 2.72 -34.49
C LYS A 46 6.20 2.16 -33.44
N GLU A 47 6.58 1.05 -32.78
CA GLU A 47 5.81 0.42 -31.70
C GLU A 47 6.17 1.08 -30.37
N TYR A 48 5.14 1.32 -29.56
CA TYR A 48 5.26 1.84 -28.21
C TYR A 48 4.45 0.96 -27.27
N ASN A 49 4.99 0.73 -26.08
CA ASN A 49 4.28 0.17 -24.94
C ASN A 49 3.88 1.34 -24.04
N ILE A 50 2.59 1.45 -23.75
CA ILE A 50 2.03 2.44 -22.83
C ILE A 50 1.61 1.71 -21.55
N ASP A 51 1.70 2.36 -20.38
CA ASP A 51 1.47 1.65 -19.13
C ASP A 51 0.00 1.25 -18.95
N PHE A 52 -0.95 2.14 -19.25
CA PHE A 52 -2.37 1.82 -19.13
C PHE A 52 -3.19 2.38 -20.28
N LYS A 53 -4.28 1.66 -20.60
CA LYS A 53 -5.37 2.16 -21.43
C LYS A 53 -6.67 2.06 -20.65
N VAL A 54 -7.37 3.17 -20.53
CA VAL A 54 -8.67 3.30 -19.86
C VAL A 54 -9.66 3.88 -20.88
N ASN A 55 -10.64 3.07 -21.31
CA ASN A 55 -11.52 3.41 -22.42
C ASN A 55 -10.69 3.76 -23.68
N ASN A 56 -10.80 4.99 -24.18
CA ASN A 56 -10.06 5.48 -25.36
C ASN A 56 -8.84 6.33 -24.99
N LYS A 57 -8.48 6.42 -23.73
CA LYS A 57 -7.39 7.26 -23.23
C LYS A 57 -6.23 6.40 -22.76
N PHE A 58 -5.03 6.92 -22.90
CA PHE A 58 -3.83 6.27 -22.46
C PHE A 58 -3.26 6.98 -21.22
N ILE A 59 -2.58 6.23 -20.36
CA ILE A 59 -1.86 6.75 -19.19
C ILE A 59 -0.42 6.27 -19.28
N GLU A 60 0.51 7.18 -19.20
CA GLU A 60 1.94 6.92 -19.08
C GLU A 60 2.42 7.30 -17.69
N VAL A 61 3.03 6.36 -17.01
CA VAL A 61 3.65 6.58 -15.70
C VAL A 61 5.07 7.08 -15.90
N ILE A 62 5.38 8.26 -15.37
CA ILE A 62 6.64 8.93 -15.59
C ILE A 62 7.48 8.83 -14.32
N ASP A 63 8.22 7.74 -14.20
CA ASP A 63 9.11 7.45 -13.07
C ASP A 63 10.57 7.83 -13.37
N ASN A 64 10.90 8.07 -14.65
CA ASN A 64 12.26 8.39 -15.09
C ASN A 64 12.27 9.29 -16.34
N LYS A 65 13.48 9.66 -16.81
CA LYS A 65 13.67 10.55 -17.97
C LYS A 65 13.27 9.89 -19.31
N GLU A 66 13.35 8.57 -19.40
CA GLU A 66 13.01 7.82 -20.60
C GLU A 66 11.48 7.83 -20.79
N ASP A 67 10.74 7.63 -19.70
CA ASP A 67 9.27 7.72 -19.70
C ASP A 67 8.81 9.15 -20.06
N LEU A 68 9.47 10.17 -19.50
CA LEU A 68 9.19 11.56 -19.84
C LEU A 68 9.44 11.85 -21.35
N ALA A 69 10.52 11.31 -21.90
CA ALA A 69 10.81 11.48 -23.32
C ALA A 69 9.76 10.79 -24.20
N LYS A 70 9.35 9.56 -23.84
CA LYS A 70 8.27 8.81 -24.48
C LYS A 70 6.95 9.59 -24.42
N PHE A 71 6.57 10.08 -23.25
CA PHE A 71 5.37 10.90 -23.09
C PHE A 71 5.39 12.16 -23.94
N ASN A 72 6.50 12.90 -23.94
CA ASN A 72 6.64 14.11 -24.76
C ASN A 72 6.59 13.84 -26.27
N GLU A 73 7.03 12.66 -26.71
CA GLU A 73 6.92 12.24 -28.10
C GLU A 73 5.46 11.93 -28.50
N LEU A 74 4.64 11.46 -27.57
CA LEU A 74 3.31 10.93 -27.81
C LEU A 74 2.17 11.91 -27.52
N LYS A 75 2.34 12.86 -26.59
CA LYS A 75 1.28 13.74 -26.08
C LYS A 75 0.53 14.55 -27.14
N ASP A 76 1.18 14.86 -28.25
CA ASP A 76 0.58 15.60 -29.36
C ASP A 76 0.03 14.70 -30.46
N LYS A 77 0.16 13.36 -30.33
CA LYS A 77 -0.23 12.38 -31.32
C LYS A 77 -1.40 11.51 -30.93
N ILE A 78 -1.60 11.30 -29.64
CA ILE A 78 -2.67 10.48 -29.06
C ILE A 78 -3.21 11.11 -27.78
N ASP A 79 -4.40 10.68 -27.37
CA ASP A 79 -5.00 11.10 -26.08
C ASP A 79 -4.32 10.35 -24.93
N ILE A 80 -3.23 10.90 -24.41
CA ILE A 80 -2.38 10.31 -23.38
C ILE A 80 -2.13 11.29 -22.23
N PHE A 81 -2.19 10.77 -21.01
CA PHE A 81 -1.90 11.51 -19.79
C PHE A 81 -0.60 11.00 -19.16
N GLY A 82 0.25 11.92 -18.73
CA GLY A 82 1.46 11.60 -17.96
C GLY A 82 1.19 11.71 -16.48
N ILE A 83 1.49 10.66 -15.70
CA ILE A 83 1.40 10.64 -14.25
C ILE A 83 2.74 10.23 -13.67
N GLY A 84 3.31 11.00 -12.74
CA GLY A 84 4.58 10.63 -12.15
C GLY A 84 4.94 11.43 -10.90
N SER A 85 5.84 10.88 -10.09
CA SER A 85 6.36 11.55 -8.89
C SER A 85 7.25 12.75 -9.20
N ALA A 86 7.82 12.83 -10.42
CA ALA A 86 8.72 13.91 -10.85
C ALA A 86 8.00 15.05 -11.60
N ILE A 87 6.76 14.83 -12.01
CA ILE A 87 5.89 15.84 -12.59
C ILE A 87 4.77 15.98 -11.59
N ASN A 88 4.47 17.21 -11.17
CA ASN A 88 3.24 17.46 -10.44
C ASN A 88 2.14 16.72 -11.17
N VAL A 89 1.76 15.60 -10.58
CA VAL A 89 0.72 14.69 -11.05
C VAL A 89 -0.40 15.54 -11.55
N GLY A 90 -0.76 15.32 -12.74
CA GLY A 90 -1.58 16.13 -13.58
C GLY A 90 -2.60 16.99 -12.88
N LYS A 91 -2.85 18.11 -13.40
CA LYS A 91 -3.87 18.97 -12.85
C LYS A 91 -5.05 18.09 -12.50
N GLN A 92 -5.64 18.26 -11.34
CA GLN A 92 -6.80 17.50 -10.84
C GLN A 92 -7.87 17.27 -11.93
N GLU A 93 -8.03 18.26 -12.82
CA GLU A 93 -8.91 18.20 -13.99
C GLU A 93 -8.57 17.05 -14.95
N GLU A 94 -7.30 16.73 -15.15
CA GLU A 94 -6.86 15.65 -16.02
C GLU A 94 -7.18 14.28 -15.41
N LEU A 95 -6.98 14.11 -14.10
CA LEU A 95 -7.36 12.90 -13.37
C LEU A 95 -8.88 12.70 -13.40
N ASN A 96 -9.67 13.74 -13.22
CA ASN A 96 -11.11 13.67 -13.30
C ASN A 96 -11.60 13.26 -14.70
N GLN A 97 -10.93 13.71 -15.76
CA GLN A 97 -11.24 13.28 -17.13
C GLN A 97 -10.91 11.79 -17.38
N ILE A 98 -9.85 11.28 -16.78
CA ILE A 98 -9.47 9.87 -16.89
C ILE A 98 -10.48 8.99 -16.15
N PHE A 99 -10.82 9.38 -14.94
CA PHE A 99 -11.63 8.55 -14.05
C PHE A 99 -13.14 8.73 -14.25
N ALA A 100 -13.57 9.72 -15.06
CA ALA A 100 -14.99 9.95 -15.45
C ALA A 100 -15.99 9.74 -14.31
N PHE A 101 -15.60 10.20 -13.11
CA PHE A 101 -16.51 10.17 -11.97
C PHE A 101 -17.64 11.12 -12.18
N ASP A 102 -18.75 10.77 -11.54
CA ASP A 102 -19.90 11.63 -11.38
C ASP A 102 -19.46 13.11 -11.46
N ASN A 103 -19.93 13.84 -12.46
CA ASN A 103 -19.41 15.13 -12.93
C ASN A 103 -19.25 16.22 -11.84
N ASN A 104 -19.52 15.90 -10.57
CA ASN A 104 -19.52 16.82 -9.44
C ASN A 104 -18.62 16.41 -8.26
N THR A 105 -17.98 15.25 -8.28
CA THR A 105 -17.13 14.79 -7.16
C THR A 105 -15.71 14.54 -7.63
N GLU A 106 -14.80 15.39 -7.19
CA GLU A 106 -13.36 15.22 -7.43
C GLU A 106 -12.79 14.22 -6.43
N TYR A 107 -12.09 13.21 -6.93
CA TYR A 107 -11.36 12.22 -6.13
C TYR A 107 -9.87 12.43 -6.24
N GLY A 108 -9.17 12.08 -5.18
CA GLY A 108 -7.73 12.09 -5.13
C GLY A 108 -7.17 10.95 -4.28
N SER A 109 -5.88 10.73 -4.44
CA SER A 109 -5.09 9.85 -3.61
C SER A 109 -3.84 10.59 -3.14
N ILE A 110 -3.52 10.48 -1.86
CA ILE A 110 -2.27 10.99 -1.31
C ILE A 110 -1.45 9.86 -0.70
N PHE A 111 -0.15 10.00 -0.77
CA PHE A 111 0.81 9.04 -0.23
C PHE A 111 1.55 9.66 0.93
N ILE A 112 1.57 8.95 2.06
CA ILE A 112 2.35 9.29 3.24
C ILE A 112 3.49 8.27 3.33
N GLU A 113 4.66 8.67 2.85
CA GLU A 113 5.90 7.90 2.91
C GLU A 113 6.99 8.78 3.53
N ASP A 114 7.58 8.33 4.63
CA ASP A 114 8.62 9.05 5.34
C ASP A 114 9.52 8.05 6.06
N PRO A 115 10.85 8.19 6.03
CA PRO A 115 11.77 7.30 6.73
C PRO A 115 11.49 7.14 8.23
N SER A 116 10.84 8.14 8.86
CA SER A 116 10.43 8.05 10.26
C SER A 116 9.15 7.21 10.49
N LEU A 117 8.50 6.78 9.41
CA LEU A 117 7.35 5.88 9.46
C LEU A 117 7.85 4.43 9.34
N SER A 118 8.61 4.02 10.31
CA SER A 118 9.11 2.67 10.50
C SER A 118 8.80 2.21 11.92
N PHE A 119 8.73 0.90 12.12
CA PHE A 119 8.58 0.30 13.44
C PHE A 119 9.38 -0.99 13.54
N ASP A 120 9.89 -1.22 14.74
CA ASP A 120 10.60 -2.43 15.10
C ASP A 120 9.67 -3.38 15.84
N TYR A 121 9.74 -4.66 15.52
CA TYR A 121 8.92 -5.65 16.19
C TYR A 121 9.57 -7.02 16.18
N ALA A 122 9.11 -7.89 17.08
CA ALA A 122 9.37 -9.30 17.03
C ALA A 122 8.08 -10.06 16.75
N HIS A 123 8.19 -11.18 16.05
CA HIS A 123 7.08 -12.06 15.80
C HIS A 123 7.53 -13.52 15.63
N ILE A 124 6.54 -14.39 15.54
CA ILE A 124 6.73 -15.77 15.20
C ILE A 124 5.56 -16.24 14.34
N LEU A 125 5.86 -16.97 13.27
CA LEU A 125 4.87 -17.48 12.31
C LEU A 125 4.95 -19.00 12.25
N PRO A 126 4.11 -19.74 12.97
CA PRO A 126 4.12 -21.20 12.98
C PRO A 126 3.75 -21.88 11.66
N LEU A 127 3.49 -21.11 10.61
CA LEU A 127 3.04 -21.59 9.29
C LEU A 127 4.19 -22.05 8.39
N VAL A 128 5.40 -21.47 8.55
CA VAL A 128 6.52 -21.63 7.63
C VAL A 128 7.78 -21.94 8.41
N GLU A 129 8.55 -22.91 7.93
CA GLU A 129 9.72 -23.42 8.64
C GLU A 129 10.68 -22.31 9.10
N LYS A 130 11.08 -21.40 8.21
CA LYS A 130 12.01 -20.31 8.55
C LYS A 130 11.41 -19.26 9.47
N CYS A 131 10.12 -18.98 9.33
CA CYS A 131 9.44 -17.95 10.10
C CYS A 131 8.87 -18.48 11.43
N SER A 132 8.95 -19.78 11.68
CA SER A 132 8.58 -20.38 12.98
C SER A 132 9.64 -20.23 14.06
N VAL A 133 10.76 -19.59 13.75
CA VAL A 133 11.75 -19.12 14.72
C VAL A 133 11.36 -17.72 15.17
N LEU A 134 11.51 -17.44 16.48
CA LEU A 134 11.34 -16.10 17.00
C LEU A 134 12.36 -15.15 16.36
N HIS A 135 11.91 -14.15 15.65
CA HIS A 135 12.77 -13.18 14.98
C HIS A 135 12.09 -11.80 14.93
N GLY A 136 12.80 -10.82 14.42
CA GLY A 136 12.30 -9.46 14.34
C GLY A 136 12.66 -8.75 13.05
N HIS A 137 11.95 -7.67 12.78
CA HIS A 137 12.14 -6.81 11.62
C HIS A 137 12.10 -5.34 12.02
N THR A 138 12.80 -4.54 11.25
CA THR A 138 12.53 -3.11 11.08
C THR A 138 11.73 -2.96 9.81
N SER A 139 10.46 -2.59 9.92
CA SER A 139 9.59 -2.43 8.77
C SER A 139 9.33 -0.96 8.46
N SER A 140 9.43 -0.59 7.19
CA SER A 140 8.98 0.71 6.70
C SER A 140 7.53 0.66 6.25
N VAL A 141 6.82 1.77 6.44
CA VAL A 141 5.39 1.89 6.13
C VAL A 141 5.16 3.03 5.15
N MET A 142 4.33 2.78 4.15
CA MET A 142 3.71 3.80 3.32
C MET A 142 2.20 3.66 3.41
N VAL A 143 1.49 4.76 3.53
CA VAL A 143 0.02 4.78 3.57
C VAL A 143 -0.51 5.61 2.41
N GLU A 144 -1.43 5.03 1.66
CA GLU A 144 -2.22 5.69 0.63
C GLU A 144 -3.60 6.03 1.20
N ILE A 145 -4.03 7.27 1.05
CA ILE A 145 -5.33 7.76 1.52
C ILE A 145 -6.12 8.23 0.32
N ILE A 146 -7.26 7.58 0.06
CA ILE A 146 -8.08 7.78 -1.14
C ILE A 146 -9.43 8.34 -0.73
N GLY A 147 -9.90 9.36 -1.40
CA GLY A 147 -11.21 9.94 -1.10
C GLY A 147 -11.61 11.11 -1.99
N SER A 148 -12.82 11.59 -1.79
CA SER A 148 -13.29 12.79 -2.45
C SER A 148 -12.61 14.04 -1.87
N MET A 149 -12.33 15.00 -2.75
CA MET A 149 -11.72 16.25 -2.31
C MET A 149 -12.76 17.18 -1.68
N LYS A 150 -12.39 17.73 -0.51
CA LYS A 150 -13.13 18.82 0.14
C LYS A 150 -12.19 20.01 0.25
N ASN A 151 -12.60 21.16 -0.26
CA ASN A 151 -11.76 22.37 -0.30
C ASN A 151 -10.40 22.10 -0.98
N ASN A 152 -10.40 21.35 -2.07
CA ASN A 152 -9.22 20.94 -2.84
C ASN A 152 -8.25 19.97 -2.12
N LEU A 153 -8.67 19.32 -1.04
CA LEU A 153 -7.85 18.39 -0.27
C LEU A 153 -8.61 17.08 0.01
N VAL A 154 -7.94 15.95 -0.10
CA VAL A 154 -8.41 14.68 0.47
C VAL A 154 -8.30 14.75 1.99
N ILE A 155 -7.11 15.12 2.47
CA ILE A 155 -6.80 15.39 3.87
C ILE A 155 -5.52 16.23 3.90
N ASP A 156 -5.30 17.05 4.92
CA ASP A 156 -4.04 17.75 5.11
C ASP A 156 -2.87 16.78 5.37
N PHE A 157 -1.72 17.01 4.72
CA PHE A 157 -0.55 16.14 4.84
C PHE A 157 0.00 16.04 6.26
N SER A 158 -0.04 17.13 7.03
CA SER A 158 0.46 17.15 8.41
C SER A 158 -0.44 16.33 9.32
N ASP A 159 -1.76 16.43 9.13
CA ASP A 159 -2.74 15.62 9.86
C ASP A 159 -2.62 14.15 9.47
N ALA A 160 -2.54 13.83 8.18
CA ALA A 160 -2.36 12.48 7.70
C ALA A 160 -1.09 11.84 8.28
N LYS A 161 0.05 12.53 8.20
CA LYS A 161 1.33 12.06 8.75
C LYS A 161 1.25 11.85 10.26
N ARG A 162 0.64 12.77 11.00
CA ARG A 162 0.44 12.64 12.44
C ARG A 162 -0.39 11.40 12.79
N LEU A 163 -1.52 11.19 12.11
CA LEU A 163 -2.39 10.03 12.33
C LEU A 163 -1.69 8.71 12.03
N VAL A 164 -0.94 8.64 10.93
CA VAL A 164 -0.15 7.46 10.58
C VAL A 164 0.91 7.19 11.63
N LYS A 165 1.64 8.22 12.09
CA LYS A 165 2.65 8.09 13.13
C LYS A 165 2.06 7.61 14.45
N GLU A 166 0.89 8.10 14.85
CA GLU A 166 0.17 7.64 16.04
C GLU A 166 -0.21 6.15 15.92
N ALA A 167 -0.69 5.70 14.75
CA ALA A 167 -1.02 4.30 14.54
C ALA A 167 0.21 3.40 14.62
N ILE A 168 1.32 3.80 13.99
CA ILE A 168 2.58 3.05 14.00
C ILE A 168 3.15 2.97 15.42
N SER A 169 3.07 4.05 16.20
CA SER A 169 3.60 4.07 17.58
C SER A 169 2.94 3.06 18.52
N ILE A 170 1.71 2.64 18.22
CA ILE A 170 1.02 1.58 18.97
C ILE A 170 1.66 0.21 18.71
N LEU A 171 2.19 0.02 17.50
CA LEU A 171 2.75 -1.23 17.02
C LEU A 171 4.26 -1.33 17.24
N ASP A 172 4.91 -0.20 17.45
CA ASP A 172 6.36 -0.12 17.60
C ASP A 172 6.85 -0.79 18.88
N HIS A 173 7.96 -1.55 18.78
CA HIS A 173 8.59 -2.29 19.89
C HIS A 173 7.63 -3.29 20.56
N LYS A 174 6.78 -3.95 19.76
CA LYS A 174 5.86 -5.00 20.24
C LYS A 174 6.29 -6.39 19.79
N PHE A 175 5.92 -7.38 20.58
CA PHE A 175 5.88 -8.76 20.16
C PHE A 175 4.48 -9.07 19.62
N PHE A 176 4.42 -9.42 18.33
CA PHE A 176 3.17 -9.79 17.67
C PHE A 176 2.93 -11.27 17.74
N ILE A 177 1.75 -11.65 18.18
CA ILE A 177 1.31 -13.03 18.25
C ILE A 177 -0.19 -13.16 17.97
N ASN A 178 -0.56 -14.23 17.29
CA ASN A 178 -1.97 -14.57 17.14
C ASN A 178 -2.53 -15.03 18.49
N LYS A 179 -3.63 -14.43 18.93
CA LYS A 179 -4.30 -14.73 20.19
C LYS A 179 -4.65 -16.21 20.38
N LYS A 180 -4.82 -16.98 19.30
CA LYS A 180 -5.14 -18.41 19.37
C LYS A 180 -4.04 -19.27 20.04
N TYR A 181 -2.81 -18.73 20.10
CA TYR A 181 -1.66 -19.42 20.72
C TYR A 181 -1.51 -19.13 22.21
N VAL A 182 -2.31 -18.24 22.77
CA VAL A 182 -2.33 -17.98 24.22
C VAL A 182 -3.07 -19.12 24.89
N ILE A 183 -2.35 -19.85 25.74
CA ILE A 183 -2.88 -21.02 26.46
C ILE A 183 -3.20 -20.71 27.92
N ASP A 184 -2.59 -19.65 28.47
CA ASP A 184 -2.78 -19.20 29.84
C ASP A 184 -2.38 -17.74 29.99
N GLU A 185 -2.87 -17.06 31.01
CA GLU A 185 -2.51 -15.70 31.35
C GLU A 185 -2.64 -15.43 32.87
N ASN A 186 -1.82 -14.51 33.35
CA ASN A 186 -1.96 -13.89 34.68
C ASN A 186 -2.02 -12.36 34.52
N ASP A 187 -1.93 -11.62 35.61
CA ASP A 187 -2.05 -10.15 35.57
C ASP A 187 -0.97 -9.49 34.69
N GLU A 188 0.22 -10.05 34.63
CA GLU A 188 1.40 -9.45 33.99
C GLU A 188 1.82 -10.12 32.68
N HIS A 189 1.54 -11.44 32.50
CA HIS A 189 2.08 -12.24 31.43
C HIS A 189 1.02 -13.05 30.67
N TYR A 190 1.29 -13.27 29.40
CA TYR A 190 0.67 -14.32 28.59
C TYR A 190 1.61 -15.52 28.50
N ARG A 191 1.07 -16.74 28.57
CA ARG A 191 1.77 -17.96 28.18
C ARG A 191 1.32 -18.36 26.79
N VAL A 192 2.28 -18.40 25.88
CA VAL A 192 2.06 -18.74 24.46
C VAL A 192 2.69 -20.09 24.19
N ALA A 193 1.92 -21.04 23.64
CA ALA A 193 2.45 -22.33 23.23
C ALA A 193 1.78 -22.85 21.97
N PHE A 194 2.58 -23.49 21.13
CA PHE A 194 2.14 -24.18 19.92
C PHE A 194 3.19 -25.18 19.46
N ASP A 195 2.78 -26.13 18.62
CA ASP A 195 3.66 -27.04 17.92
C ASP A 195 3.89 -26.50 16.50
N GLY A 196 5.09 -26.08 16.19
CA GLY A 196 5.49 -25.54 14.89
C GLY A 196 6.43 -26.47 14.12
N PRO A 197 6.78 -26.13 12.87
CA PRO A 197 7.69 -26.94 12.05
C PRO A 197 9.06 -27.19 12.68
N GLN A 198 9.52 -26.30 13.57
CA GLN A 198 10.79 -26.41 14.28
C GLN A 198 10.67 -27.09 15.66
N GLY A 199 9.48 -27.56 16.01
CA GLY A 199 9.19 -28.20 17.30
C GLY A 199 8.25 -27.36 18.17
N ARG A 200 8.14 -27.78 19.44
CA ARG A 200 7.26 -27.12 20.41
C ARG A 200 7.86 -25.80 20.89
N PHE A 201 7.04 -24.77 20.82
CA PHE A 201 7.32 -23.46 21.36
C PHE A 201 6.46 -23.23 22.62
N ASP A 202 7.05 -22.74 23.69
CA ASP A 202 6.36 -22.46 24.95
C ASP A 202 7.12 -21.34 25.67
N ILE A 203 6.52 -20.16 25.72
CA ILE A 203 7.13 -18.97 26.34
C ILE A 203 6.13 -18.20 27.19
N SER A 204 6.66 -17.48 28.19
CA SER A 204 5.94 -16.48 28.95
C SER A 204 6.40 -15.09 28.51
N ILE A 205 5.47 -14.22 28.12
CA ILE A 205 5.74 -12.88 27.58
C ILE A 205 4.97 -11.81 28.34
N PRO A 206 5.57 -10.62 28.60
CA PRO A 206 4.88 -9.55 29.29
C PRO A 206 3.72 -8.99 28.47
N LYS A 207 2.56 -8.75 29.11
CA LYS A 207 1.37 -8.21 28.44
C LYS A 207 1.60 -6.84 27.80
N HIS A 208 2.31 -5.95 28.47
CA HIS A 208 2.49 -4.57 28.01
C HIS A 208 3.38 -4.44 26.74
N THR A 209 4.25 -5.41 26.46
CA THR A 209 5.06 -5.46 25.25
C THR A 209 4.48 -6.34 24.16
N THR A 210 3.34 -6.97 24.41
CA THR A 210 2.69 -7.89 23.49
C THR A 210 1.53 -7.21 22.78
N TYR A 211 1.43 -7.40 21.49
CA TYR A 211 0.29 -6.99 20.68
C TYR A 211 -0.41 -8.22 20.11
N MET A 212 -1.65 -8.43 20.55
CA MET A 212 -2.44 -9.58 20.13
C MET A 212 -3.13 -9.31 18.80
N LEU A 213 -2.96 -10.24 17.86
CA LEU A 213 -3.61 -10.22 16.56
C LEU A 213 -4.71 -11.28 16.48
N ASP A 214 -5.75 -10.99 15.69
CA ASP A 214 -6.80 -11.96 15.35
C ASP A 214 -6.35 -12.98 14.30
N GLY A 215 -5.26 -12.70 13.59
CA GLY A 215 -4.62 -13.56 12.59
C GLY A 215 -3.13 -13.77 12.86
N GLU A 216 -2.45 -14.44 11.94
CA GLU A 216 -1.01 -14.60 12.00
C GLU A 216 -0.29 -13.25 11.80
N ALA A 217 0.89 -13.10 12.40
CA ALA A 217 1.66 -11.86 12.33
C ALA A 217 2.41 -11.72 10.99
N THR A 218 1.67 -11.79 9.88
CA THR A 218 2.17 -11.55 8.53
C THR A 218 2.09 -10.07 8.18
N VAL A 219 2.87 -9.62 7.20
CA VAL A 219 2.86 -8.21 6.73
C VAL A 219 1.48 -7.80 6.23
N GLU A 220 0.70 -8.73 5.65
CA GLU A 220 -0.67 -8.47 5.21
C GLU A 220 -1.60 -8.17 6.40
N ASN A 221 -1.50 -8.97 7.46
CA ASN A 221 -2.30 -8.76 8.67
C ASN A 221 -1.85 -7.52 9.45
N LEU A 222 -0.55 -7.22 9.48
CA LEU A 222 -0.05 -5.97 10.06
C LEU A 222 -0.52 -4.75 9.26
N SER A 223 -0.58 -4.84 7.93
CA SER A 223 -1.17 -3.79 7.07
C SER A 223 -2.64 -3.58 7.40
N ASN A 224 -3.42 -4.65 7.55
CA ASN A 224 -4.82 -4.58 7.97
C ASN A 224 -4.97 -3.95 9.36
N GLU A 225 -4.05 -4.23 10.27
CA GLU A 225 -4.06 -3.68 11.61
C GLU A 225 -3.83 -2.16 11.61
N ILE A 226 -2.91 -1.66 10.78
CA ILE A 226 -2.72 -0.22 10.59
C ILE A 226 -3.99 0.41 9.99
N ILE A 227 -4.63 -0.23 9.00
CA ILE A 227 -5.90 0.25 8.45
C ILE A 227 -6.96 0.34 9.57
N ARG A 228 -7.08 -0.69 10.41
CA ARG A 228 -8.03 -0.73 11.52
C ARG A 228 -7.81 0.40 12.53
N LEU A 229 -6.56 0.73 12.83
CA LEU A 229 -6.18 1.82 13.73
C LEU A 229 -6.44 3.21 13.11
N LEU A 230 -6.30 3.35 11.81
CA LEU A 230 -6.50 4.60 11.08
C LEU A 230 -7.97 4.88 10.76
N MET A 231 -8.73 3.83 10.40
CA MET A 231 -10.11 3.93 9.92
C MET A 231 -11.00 4.86 10.76
N PRO A 232 -11.07 4.74 12.11
CA PRO A 232 -11.95 5.59 12.92
C PRO A 232 -11.51 7.06 13.00
N LYS A 233 -10.28 7.36 12.58
CA LYS A 233 -9.68 8.69 12.65
C LYS A 233 -9.77 9.45 11.31
N MET A 234 -10.20 8.78 10.24
CA MET A 234 -10.27 9.34 8.92
C MET A 234 -11.47 10.29 8.75
N PRO A 235 -11.30 11.41 8.02
CA PRO A 235 -12.42 12.28 7.67
C PRO A 235 -13.47 11.55 6.83
N SER A 236 -14.69 12.04 6.87
CA SER A 236 -15.84 11.41 6.18
C SER A 236 -15.74 11.36 4.65
N ASN A 237 -14.84 12.11 4.04
CA ASN A 237 -14.58 12.12 2.61
C ASN A 237 -13.49 11.12 2.18
N VAL A 238 -12.81 10.47 3.13
CA VAL A 238 -11.88 9.37 2.82
C VAL A 238 -12.69 8.09 2.65
N ASP A 239 -12.49 7.41 1.53
CA ASP A 239 -13.27 6.23 1.12
C ASP A 239 -12.48 4.94 1.20
N ALA A 240 -11.14 5.01 1.12
CA ALA A 240 -10.27 3.86 1.26
C ALA A 240 -8.89 4.22 1.82
N LEU A 241 -8.23 3.20 2.37
CA LEU A 241 -6.83 3.23 2.79
C LEU A 241 -6.07 2.10 2.13
N GLY A 242 -4.90 2.39 1.59
CA GLY A 242 -3.90 1.42 1.18
C GLY A 242 -2.72 1.48 2.14
N VAL A 243 -2.26 0.34 2.64
CA VAL A 243 -1.09 0.26 3.52
C VAL A 243 -0.07 -0.69 2.92
N TYR A 244 1.14 -0.19 2.77
CA TYR A 244 2.31 -0.94 2.33
C TYR A 244 3.24 -1.12 3.52
N ILE A 245 3.66 -2.35 3.80
CA ILE A 245 4.69 -2.67 4.80
C ILE A 245 5.81 -3.43 4.11
N TYR A 246 7.04 -3.02 4.36
CA TYR A 246 8.25 -3.65 3.84
C TYR A 246 9.12 -4.16 4.97
N GLU A 247 9.42 -5.47 4.96
CA GLU A 247 10.38 -6.14 5.84
C GLU A 247 11.77 -6.21 5.17
N GLY A 248 12.33 -5.03 4.83
CA GLY A 248 13.60 -4.93 4.10
C GLY A 248 13.40 -4.61 2.60
N VAL A 249 14.48 -4.71 1.82
CA VAL A 249 14.60 -4.10 0.47
C VAL A 249 13.66 -4.71 -0.58
N SER A 250 13.23 -5.97 -0.43
CA SER A 250 12.50 -6.67 -1.50
C SER A 250 11.30 -7.49 -1.03
N LYS A 251 10.90 -7.34 0.23
CA LYS A 251 9.79 -8.09 0.82
C LYS A 251 8.79 -7.14 1.42
N GLY A 252 7.57 -7.19 0.97
CA GLY A 252 6.51 -6.38 1.51
C GLY A 252 5.15 -6.82 1.00
N ALA A 253 4.10 -6.30 1.62
CA ALA A 253 2.73 -6.46 1.20
C ALA A 253 2.05 -5.11 1.03
N HIS A 254 1.05 -5.06 0.18
CA HIS A 254 0.12 -3.97 0.02
C HIS A 254 -1.30 -4.47 0.26
N VAL A 255 -1.98 -3.85 1.19
CA VAL A 255 -3.38 -4.12 1.49
C VAL A 255 -4.18 -2.84 1.32
N ILE A 256 -5.27 -2.91 0.57
CA ILE A 256 -6.21 -1.81 0.40
C ILE A 256 -7.58 -2.21 0.94
N SER A 257 -8.21 -1.32 1.68
CA SER A 257 -9.53 -1.54 2.26
C SER A 257 -10.42 -0.32 2.08
N ARG A 258 -11.67 -0.56 1.70
CA ARG A 258 -12.73 0.48 1.72
C ARG A 258 -13.10 0.80 3.16
N LEU A 259 -13.30 2.08 3.42
CA LEU A 259 -13.86 2.54 4.68
C LEU A 259 -15.39 2.54 4.56
N TYR A 260 -16.05 1.63 5.26
CA TYR A 260 -17.51 1.67 5.31
C TYR A 260 -17.96 2.89 6.09
N LYS A 261 -18.61 3.83 5.43
CA LYS A 261 -19.28 4.95 6.09
C LYS A 261 -20.41 4.37 6.93
N ARG A 262 -20.31 4.54 8.23
CA ARG A 262 -21.40 4.22 9.15
C ARG A 262 -22.44 5.32 9.15
#